data_6ae042874788bc47b655c55eac9af1b5
#
_entry.id   6ae042874788bc47b655c55eac9af1b5
#
_cell.length_a   1.000
_cell.length_b   1.000
_cell.length_c   1.000
_cell.angle_alpha   90.00
_cell.angle_beta   90.00
_cell.angle_gamma   90.00
#
_symmetry.space_group_name_H-M   'P 1'
#
loop_
_entity.id
_entity.type
_entity.pdbx_description
1 polymer ?
#
loop_
_entity_poly.entity_id
_entity_poly.type
_entity_poly.pdbx_seq_one_letter_code
_entity_poly.pdbx_strand_id
1 'polypeptide(L)'
;MGCIFGAFDDPGGRLKTRGPGTTAVHGRREGAQGPLATPIVQTSTFAFASAAEMRRYLEGDEELYLYTRYANPTVRELEEALAAVEGAEAALAVASGMAAMTTAVVSLVQGGDEVLASASLYGGTVRLLTELLPRFGVGARFLPAVDLARIDRAAGARSRVLIVESPTNPTLEVVDLAAVCASAHARGLVVIVDNTFATPLLQRPLALGADLVMHSLTKALAGHSDLVGGALAGPRARIAGARATMKILGGCLDPHAAFLVLRGLKTLHLRVPRQCENALFLARRLEGHPAVRRVLYPGLPSHPGHDVARRQMSGFGGMVTLVLAGGLPAAERFYDRLRLFARAASLGGVQSLASLPVHTSHYGLPEDKLREAGIDPGMVRLSLGVEDADDLVADVEQALAAE
;
A
#
# COMPACT_ATOMS: atom_id res chain seq x y z
N MET A 1 7.66 18.16 23.38
CA MET A 1 7.05 17.73 22.10
C MET A 1 8.14 17.82 21.02
N GLY A 2 8.92 16.78 20.84
CA GLY A 2 10.00 16.75 19.85
C GLY A 2 9.55 15.89 18.67
N CYS A 3 9.52 16.45 17.47
CA CYS A 3 9.27 15.71 16.23
C CYS A 3 10.31 14.61 16.07
N ILE A 4 9.87 13.35 16.09
CA ILE A 4 10.70 12.17 15.85
C ILE A 4 10.75 11.96 14.32
N PHE A 5 11.44 12.82 13.61
CA PHE A 5 11.89 12.56 12.25
C PHE A 5 13.42 12.59 12.27
N GLY A 6 14.02 11.42 12.52
CA GLY A 6 15.45 11.23 12.41
C GLY A 6 15.91 11.50 10.99
N ALA A 7 16.89 12.38 10.81
CA ALA A 7 17.59 12.58 9.56
C ALA A 7 18.36 11.28 9.22
N PHE A 8 18.16 10.77 8.01
CA PHE A 8 19.03 9.73 7.46
C PHE A 8 20.27 10.44 6.88
N ASP A 9 21.41 10.25 7.52
CA ASP A 9 22.70 10.73 7.02
C ASP A 9 23.16 9.85 5.83
N ASP A 10 23.36 10.50 4.69
CA ASP A 10 24.06 9.93 3.53
C ASP A 10 25.53 10.40 3.58
N PRO A 11 26.55 9.50 3.62
CA PRO A 11 27.96 9.87 3.73
C PRO A 11 28.62 10.39 2.45
N GLY A 12 27.86 10.69 1.39
CA GLY A 12 28.42 11.03 0.08
C GLY A 12 28.10 12.43 -0.45
N GLY A 13 28.29 13.50 0.30
CA GLY A 13 28.51 14.90 -0.18
C GLY A 13 27.60 15.46 -1.30
N ARG A 14 26.46 14.87 -1.62
CA ARG A 14 25.45 15.39 -2.55
C ARG A 14 24.48 16.30 -1.81
N LEU A 15 23.96 17.33 -2.48
CA LEU A 15 22.95 18.30 -2.04
C LEU A 15 22.03 17.72 -0.94
N LYS A 16 21.88 18.43 0.19
CA LYS A 16 21.04 18.02 1.33
C LYS A 16 19.78 17.33 0.83
N THR A 17 19.62 16.03 1.16
CA THR A 17 18.43 15.27 0.80
C THR A 17 17.21 16.00 1.34
N ARG A 18 16.24 16.30 0.46
CA ARG A 18 14.99 16.96 0.84
C ARG A 18 14.22 16.09 1.82
N GLY A 19 13.71 16.68 2.89
CA GLY A 19 12.84 15.97 3.84
C GLY A 19 11.58 15.43 3.16
N PRO A 20 10.91 14.42 3.76
CA PRO A 20 9.74 13.73 3.17
C PRO A 20 8.62 14.70 2.74
N GLY A 21 8.31 15.71 3.55
CA GLY A 21 7.28 16.69 3.23
C GLY A 21 7.63 17.53 2.00
N THR A 22 8.88 18.01 1.91
CA THR A 22 9.36 18.75 0.73
C THR A 22 9.31 17.87 -0.52
N THR A 23 9.72 16.59 -0.40
CA THR A 23 9.67 15.61 -1.49
C THR A 23 8.24 15.35 -1.94
N ALA A 24 7.30 15.22 -1.01
CA ALA A 24 5.88 15.03 -1.33
C ALA A 24 5.25 16.22 -2.08
N VAL A 25 5.69 17.45 -1.75
CA VAL A 25 5.19 18.68 -2.41
C VAL A 25 5.82 18.90 -3.79
N HIS A 26 7.11 18.67 -3.93
CA HIS A 26 7.87 19.08 -5.12
C HIS A 26 8.27 17.93 -6.04
N GLY A 27 8.20 16.67 -5.57
CA GLY A 27 8.75 15.55 -6.33
C GLY A 27 10.24 15.75 -6.62
N ARG A 28 10.65 15.52 -7.87
CA ARG A 28 12.01 15.76 -8.37
C ARG A 28 12.19 17.13 -9.05
N ARG A 29 11.13 17.96 -9.09
CA ARG A 29 11.21 19.25 -9.79
C ARG A 29 12.27 20.17 -9.18
N GLU A 30 13.14 20.71 -10.04
CA GLU A 30 14.12 21.74 -9.72
C GLU A 30 13.95 22.91 -10.68
N GLY A 31 13.68 24.12 -10.12
CA GLY A 31 13.88 25.44 -10.69
C GLY A 31 13.45 25.74 -12.14
N ALA A 32 12.62 24.93 -12.77
CA ALA A 32 12.18 25.13 -14.14
C ALA A 32 10.99 26.09 -14.22
N GLN A 33 10.96 26.96 -15.23
CA GLN A 33 9.78 27.75 -15.56
C GLN A 33 8.62 26.82 -15.99
N GLY A 34 7.44 27.00 -15.40
CA GLY A 34 6.25 26.21 -15.75
C GLY A 34 5.09 26.43 -14.81
N PRO A 35 3.95 25.79 -15.06
CA PRO A 35 2.79 25.89 -14.18
C PRO A 35 3.07 25.23 -12.81
N LEU A 36 2.59 25.85 -11.74
CA LEU A 36 2.71 25.27 -10.37
C LEU A 36 1.84 24.02 -10.20
N ALA A 37 0.67 23.98 -10.82
CA ALA A 37 -0.16 22.78 -10.89
C ALA A 37 0.20 21.99 -12.16
N THR A 38 0.30 20.68 -12.04
CA THR A 38 0.56 19.79 -13.19
C THR A 38 -0.57 19.94 -14.22
N PRO A 39 -0.29 20.24 -15.50
CA PRO A 39 -1.31 20.22 -16.54
C PRO A 39 -1.91 18.82 -16.73
N ILE A 40 -3.22 18.75 -16.96
CA ILE A 40 -3.88 17.49 -17.31
C ILE A 40 -3.84 17.35 -18.84
N VAL A 41 -3.04 16.42 -19.33
CA VAL A 41 -2.95 16.09 -20.78
C VAL A 41 -3.92 14.97 -21.10
N GLN A 42 -5.20 15.32 -21.27
CA GLN A 42 -6.29 14.37 -21.51
C GLN A 42 -6.40 14.08 -23.01
N THR A 43 -5.53 13.22 -23.53
CA THR A 43 -5.53 12.75 -24.91
C THR A 43 -5.20 11.26 -24.99
N SER A 44 -5.70 10.59 -26.03
CA SER A 44 -5.33 9.19 -26.31
C SER A 44 -4.06 9.08 -27.13
N THR A 45 -3.79 10.02 -28.03
CA THR A 45 -2.70 9.95 -29.01
C THR A 45 -1.99 11.29 -29.16
N PHE A 46 -0.76 11.27 -29.63
CA PHE A 46 0.09 12.43 -29.84
C PHE A 46 0.52 12.51 -31.32
N ALA A 47 0.48 13.71 -31.89
CA ALA A 47 0.93 13.93 -33.24
C ALA A 47 2.45 14.15 -33.29
N PHE A 48 3.10 13.61 -34.32
CA PHE A 48 4.50 13.87 -34.64
C PHE A 48 4.59 14.94 -35.74
N ALA A 49 5.55 15.82 -35.63
CA ALA A 49 5.79 16.85 -36.62
C ALA A 49 6.38 16.24 -37.91
N SER A 50 7.03 15.08 -37.87
CA SER A 50 7.66 14.43 -39.01
C SER A 50 7.90 12.93 -38.80
N ALA A 51 8.17 12.19 -39.87
CA ALA A 51 8.64 10.81 -39.80
C ALA A 51 9.98 10.67 -39.08
N ALA A 52 10.82 11.71 -39.08
CA ALA A 52 12.08 11.73 -38.34
C ALA A 52 11.82 11.78 -36.82
N GLU A 53 10.87 12.57 -36.36
CA GLU A 53 10.47 12.63 -34.98
C GLU A 53 9.87 11.30 -34.47
N MET A 54 9.05 10.65 -35.30
CA MET A 54 8.52 9.32 -35.03
C MET A 54 9.66 8.27 -34.88
N ARG A 55 10.70 8.35 -35.73
CA ARG A 55 11.88 7.46 -35.57
C ARG A 55 12.61 7.71 -34.25
N ARG A 56 12.83 8.97 -33.86
CA ARG A 56 13.43 9.30 -32.56
C ARG A 56 12.67 8.67 -31.41
N TYR A 57 11.33 8.75 -31.42
CA TYR A 57 10.49 8.07 -30.43
C TYR A 57 10.76 6.55 -30.39
N LEU A 58 10.82 5.90 -31.55
CA LEU A 58 11.09 4.45 -31.66
C LEU A 58 12.52 4.08 -31.22
N GLU A 59 13.46 5.00 -31.35
CA GLU A 59 14.84 4.88 -30.89
C GLU A 59 15.01 5.16 -29.39
N GLY A 60 13.92 5.52 -28.70
CA GLY A 60 13.89 5.67 -27.24
C GLY A 60 13.97 7.12 -26.74
N ASP A 61 13.65 8.12 -27.57
CA ASP A 61 13.55 9.51 -27.12
C ASP A 61 12.38 9.64 -26.11
N GLU A 62 12.72 9.75 -24.85
CA GLU A 62 11.77 9.79 -23.73
C GLU A 62 10.98 11.10 -23.64
N GLU A 63 11.36 12.15 -24.35
CA GLU A 63 10.61 13.42 -24.39
C GLU A 63 9.41 13.37 -25.33
N LEU A 64 9.32 12.31 -26.15
CA LEU A 64 8.25 12.12 -27.12
C LEU A 64 7.20 11.12 -26.60
N TYR A 65 5.96 11.33 -27.03
CA TYR A 65 4.82 10.48 -26.69
C TYR A 65 4.12 10.01 -27.96
N LEU A 66 3.60 8.78 -27.96
CA LEU A 66 2.83 8.20 -29.06
C LEU A 66 1.36 8.02 -28.68
N TYR A 67 1.13 7.37 -27.54
CA TYR A 67 -0.19 6.92 -27.11
C TYR A 67 -0.26 6.81 -25.60
N THR A 68 -1.32 7.35 -24.98
CA THR A 68 -1.44 7.46 -23.51
C THR A 68 -1.33 6.11 -22.79
N ARG A 69 -1.77 5.00 -23.38
CA ARG A 69 -1.56 3.66 -22.79
C ARG A 69 -0.07 3.32 -22.62
N TYR A 70 0.80 3.89 -23.43
CA TYR A 70 2.26 3.66 -23.35
C TYR A 70 2.93 4.64 -22.39
N ALA A 71 2.62 5.92 -22.50
CA ALA A 71 3.08 7.00 -21.63
C ALA A 71 2.21 8.26 -21.85
N ASN A 72 2.10 9.08 -20.81
CA ASN A 72 1.40 10.36 -20.83
C ASN A 72 2.13 11.36 -19.93
N PRO A 73 2.28 12.64 -20.31
CA PRO A 73 3.03 13.62 -19.50
C PRO A 73 2.56 13.76 -18.06
N THR A 74 1.24 13.80 -17.82
CA THR A 74 0.66 13.91 -16.48
C THR A 74 0.92 12.65 -15.65
N VAL A 75 0.80 11.46 -16.26
CA VAL A 75 1.09 10.18 -15.58
C VAL A 75 2.57 10.05 -15.30
N ARG A 76 3.46 10.47 -16.21
CA ARG A 76 4.91 10.47 -15.99
C ARG A 76 5.32 11.34 -14.81
N GLU A 77 4.75 12.53 -14.68
CA GLU A 77 5.01 13.39 -13.52
C GLU A 77 4.60 12.72 -12.20
N LEU A 78 3.47 12.01 -12.20
CA LEU A 78 3.07 11.21 -11.03
C LEU A 78 4.08 10.09 -10.75
N GLU A 79 4.53 9.37 -11.76
CA GLU A 79 5.51 8.29 -11.61
C GLU A 79 6.83 8.80 -11.03
N GLU A 80 7.30 9.97 -11.48
CA GLU A 80 8.49 10.64 -10.93
C GLU A 80 8.30 11.05 -9.46
N ALA A 81 7.13 11.59 -9.11
CA ALA A 81 6.80 11.94 -7.72
C ALA A 81 6.72 10.68 -6.83
N LEU A 82 6.10 9.59 -7.31
CA LEU A 82 6.02 8.32 -6.59
C LEU A 82 7.42 7.71 -6.38
N ALA A 83 8.26 7.70 -7.41
CA ALA A 83 9.64 7.24 -7.29
C ALA A 83 10.41 8.05 -6.26
N ALA A 84 10.21 9.39 -6.23
CA ALA A 84 10.88 10.27 -5.27
C ALA A 84 10.45 9.99 -3.82
N VAL A 85 9.15 9.83 -3.55
CA VAL A 85 8.66 9.59 -2.17
C VAL A 85 9.01 8.19 -1.67
N GLU A 86 9.07 7.19 -2.55
CA GLU A 86 9.53 5.82 -2.21
C GLU A 86 11.05 5.72 -2.09
N GLY A 87 11.81 6.66 -2.63
CA GLY A 87 13.26 6.54 -2.77
C GLY A 87 13.65 5.49 -3.82
N ALA A 88 12.81 5.29 -4.84
CA ALA A 88 13.02 4.34 -5.92
C ALA A 88 13.73 4.98 -7.14
N GLU A 89 14.34 4.15 -7.98
CA GLU A 89 14.89 4.59 -9.26
C GLU A 89 13.80 4.99 -10.26
N ALA A 90 12.68 4.25 -10.26
CA ALA A 90 11.54 4.46 -11.14
C ALA A 90 10.24 4.00 -10.49
N ALA A 91 9.10 4.48 -11.03
CA ALA A 91 7.78 3.98 -10.69
C ALA A 91 6.92 3.78 -11.96
N LEU A 92 5.84 3.03 -11.82
CA LEU A 92 4.81 2.79 -12.82
C LEU A 92 3.44 3.01 -12.18
N ALA A 93 2.66 3.94 -12.72
CA ALA A 93 1.28 4.18 -12.29
C ALA A 93 0.29 3.44 -13.19
N VAL A 94 -0.70 2.81 -12.57
CA VAL A 94 -1.67 1.92 -13.24
C VAL A 94 -3.09 2.14 -12.70
N ALA A 95 -4.09 1.57 -13.39
CA ALA A 95 -5.51 1.83 -13.16
C ALA A 95 -6.05 1.40 -11.77
N SER A 96 -5.38 0.51 -11.06
CA SER A 96 -5.79 0.07 -9.71
C SER A 96 -4.66 -0.62 -8.97
N GLY A 97 -4.79 -0.77 -7.64
CA GLY A 97 -3.86 -1.60 -6.86
C GLY A 97 -3.78 -3.04 -7.39
N MET A 98 -4.90 -3.63 -7.79
CA MET A 98 -4.89 -4.96 -8.41
C MET A 98 -4.20 -4.98 -9.78
N ALA A 99 -4.32 -3.93 -10.58
CA ALA A 99 -3.56 -3.81 -11.83
C ALA A 99 -2.05 -3.73 -11.54
N ALA A 100 -1.63 -3.05 -10.46
CA ALA A 100 -0.23 -3.02 -10.03
C ALA A 100 0.26 -4.41 -9.62
N MET A 101 -0.45 -5.09 -8.71
CA MET A 101 -0.07 -6.43 -8.24
C MET A 101 -0.04 -7.44 -9.39
N THR A 102 -1.08 -7.47 -10.24
CA THR A 102 -1.14 -8.39 -11.39
C THR A 102 -0.01 -8.13 -12.36
N THR A 103 0.24 -6.86 -12.70
CA THR A 103 1.33 -6.47 -13.61
C THR A 103 2.70 -6.89 -13.05
N ALA A 104 2.95 -6.65 -11.75
CA ALA A 104 4.19 -7.04 -11.10
C ALA A 104 4.41 -8.56 -11.20
N VAL A 105 3.42 -9.35 -10.79
CA VAL A 105 3.54 -10.81 -10.77
C VAL A 105 3.71 -11.36 -12.19
N VAL A 106 2.83 -10.99 -13.12
CA VAL A 106 2.87 -11.49 -14.51
C VAL A 106 4.17 -11.10 -15.24
N SER A 107 4.79 -9.98 -14.87
CA SER A 107 6.08 -9.59 -15.44
C SER A 107 7.27 -10.45 -14.95
N LEU A 108 7.07 -11.29 -13.92
CA LEU A 108 8.12 -12.02 -13.22
C LEU A 108 7.98 -13.54 -13.29
N VAL A 109 6.80 -14.06 -13.69
CA VAL A 109 6.51 -15.50 -13.70
C VAL A 109 6.05 -15.97 -15.08
N GLN A 110 6.22 -17.26 -15.32
CA GLN A 110 5.70 -17.97 -16.48
C GLN A 110 5.04 -19.30 -16.08
N GLY A 111 4.38 -19.95 -17.01
CA GLY A 111 3.79 -21.26 -16.75
C GLY A 111 4.81 -22.26 -16.19
N GLY A 112 4.44 -22.94 -15.10
CA GLY A 112 5.31 -23.85 -14.35
C GLY A 112 5.99 -23.23 -13.13
N ASP A 113 6.02 -21.89 -13.00
CA ASP A 113 6.57 -21.20 -11.84
C ASP A 113 5.62 -21.21 -10.63
N GLU A 114 6.17 -20.89 -9.46
CA GLU A 114 5.44 -20.79 -8.18
C GLU A 114 5.65 -19.41 -7.55
N VAL A 115 4.56 -18.83 -7.04
CA VAL A 115 4.57 -17.63 -6.18
C VAL A 115 4.43 -18.06 -4.73
N LEU A 116 5.35 -17.65 -3.88
CA LEU A 116 5.20 -17.70 -2.43
C LEU A 116 4.52 -16.43 -1.94
N ALA A 117 3.67 -16.54 -0.94
CA ALA A 117 2.91 -15.40 -0.43
C ALA A 117 2.72 -15.51 1.08
N SER A 118 2.69 -14.39 1.81
CA SER A 118 2.24 -14.43 3.20
C SER A 118 0.78 -14.87 3.28
N ALA A 119 0.41 -15.62 4.33
CA ALA A 119 -0.95 -16.11 4.50
C ALA A 119 -1.97 -14.97 4.69
N SER A 120 -1.52 -13.86 5.31
CA SER A 120 -2.33 -12.66 5.50
C SER A 120 -2.05 -11.66 4.37
N LEU A 121 -2.92 -11.61 3.38
CA LEU A 121 -2.87 -10.67 2.25
C LEU A 121 -4.26 -10.09 1.96
N TYR A 122 -4.29 -8.98 1.25
CA TYR A 122 -5.51 -8.45 0.68
C TYR A 122 -6.25 -9.51 -0.14
N GLY A 123 -7.56 -9.68 0.08
CA GLY A 123 -8.37 -10.72 -0.56
C GLY A 123 -8.31 -10.74 -2.09
N GLY A 124 -8.16 -9.58 -2.74
CA GLY A 124 -7.96 -9.51 -4.19
C GLY A 124 -6.65 -10.17 -4.64
N THR A 125 -5.56 -10.01 -3.88
CA THR A 125 -4.28 -10.68 -4.15
C THR A 125 -4.41 -12.19 -3.93
N VAL A 126 -5.11 -12.62 -2.89
CA VAL A 126 -5.39 -14.05 -2.67
C VAL A 126 -6.13 -14.64 -3.88
N ARG A 127 -7.19 -13.99 -4.35
CA ARG A 127 -7.95 -14.44 -5.54
C ARG A 127 -7.13 -14.44 -6.82
N LEU A 128 -6.25 -13.45 -7.01
CA LEU A 128 -5.29 -13.46 -8.13
C LEU A 128 -4.47 -14.76 -8.12
N LEU A 129 -3.93 -15.11 -6.94
CA LEU A 129 -3.05 -16.25 -6.76
C LEU A 129 -3.78 -17.61 -6.81
N THR A 130 -5.03 -17.67 -6.36
CA THR A 130 -5.78 -18.95 -6.23
C THR A 130 -6.74 -19.22 -7.39
N GLU A 131 -7.27 -18.18 -8.03
CA GLU A 131 -8.31 -18.33 -9.06
C GLU A 131 -7.81 -17.97 -10.47
N LEU A 132 -6.95 -16.95 -10.62
CA LEU A 132 -6.55 -16.47 -11.93
C LEU A 132 -5.24 -17.09 -12.41
N LEU A 133 -4.16 -16.99 -11.66
CA LEU A 133 -2.84 -17.47 -12.07
C LEU A 133 -2.74 -18.98 -12.34
N PRO A 134 -3.49 -19.86 -11.63
CA PRO A 134 -3.52 -21.29 -11.96
C PRO A 134 -4.00 -21.59 -13.37
N ARG A 135 -4.86 -20.74 -13.96
CA ARG A 135 -5.33 -20.89 -15.36
C ARG A 135 -4.20 -20.70 -16.37
N PHE A 136 -3.10 -20.08 -15.97
CA PHE A 136 -1.90 -19.85 -16.77
C PHE A 136 -0.74 -20.76 -16.33
N GLY A 137 -1.03 -21.78 -15.50
CA GLY A 137 -0.03 -22.76 -15.05
C GLY A 137 0.92 -22.25 -13.98
N VAL A 138 0.61 -21.13 -13.32
CA VAL A 138 1.41 -20.59 -12.22
C VAL A 138 0.81 -21.04 -10.88
N GLY A 139 1.60 -21.74 -10.06
CA GLY A 139 1.22 -22.19 -8.74
C GLY A 139 1.39 -21.08 -7.69
N ALA A 140 0.66 -21.22 -6.56
CA ALA A 140 0.85 -20.36 -5.40
C ALA A 140 0.86 -21.17 -4.11
N ARG A 141 1.67 -20.72 -3.13
CA ARG A 141 1.72 -21.29 -1.79
C ARG A 141 1.78 -20.22 -0.74
N PHE A 142 0.87 -20.31 0.24
CA PHE A 142 0.76 -19.36 1.33
C PHE A 142 1.56 -19.84 2.55
N LEU A 143 2.27 -18.93 3.18
CA LEU A 143 3.16 -19.19 4.30
C LEU A 143 2.68 -18.42 5.53
N PRO A 144 2.57 -19.06 6.70
CA PRO A 144 2.31 -18.37 7.96
C PRO A 144 3.41 -17.35 8.26
N ALA A 145 3.10 -16.31 9.03
CA ALA A 145 4.05 -15.25 9.39
C ALA A 145 5.33 -15.79 10.04
N VAL A 146 5.19 -16.84 10.86
CA VAL A 146 6.32 -17.51 11.55
C VAL A 146 7.32 -18.17 10.59
N ASP A 147 6.88 -18.54 9.38
CA ASP A 147 7.71 -19.20 8.36
C ASP A 147 8.33 -18.21 7.38
N LEU A 148 7.88 -16.96 7.36
CA LEU A 148 8.39 -15.93 6.44
C LEU A 148 9.88 -15.63 6.65
N ALA A 149 10.38 -15.67 7.88
CA ALA A 149 11.81 -15.52 8.15
C ALA A 149 12.65 -16.75 7.73
N ARG A 150 12.00 -17.85 7.32
CA ARG A 150 12.63 -19.12 6.91
C ARG A 150 12.21 -19.54 5.50
N ILE A 151 12.10 -18.56 4.60
CA ILE A 151 11.77 -18.77 3.18
C ILE A 151 12.75 -19.73 2.52
N ASP A 152 13.99 -19.76 2.99
CA ASP A 152 15.01 -20.70 2.55
C ASP A 152 14.59 -22.17 2.65
N ARG A 153 13.73 -22.53 3.61
CA ARG A 153 13.16 -23.87 3.79
C ARG A 153 11.90 -24.12 2.97
N ALA A 154 11.16 -23.06 2.66
CA ALA A 154 9.91 -23.15 1.90
C ALA A 154 10.14 -23.07 0.39
N ALA A 155 11.11 -22.28 -0.09
CA ALA A 155 11.35 -22.07 -1.51
C ALA A 155 11.85 -23.34 -2.22
N GLY A 156 11.18 -23.70 -3.31
CA GLY A 156 11.54 -24.80 -4.20
C GLY A 156 12.18 -24.31 -5.51
N ALA A 157 12.56 -25.24 -6.38
CA ALA A 157 13.19 -24.93 -7.67
C ALA A 157 12.30 -24.09 -8.61
N ARG A 158 10.99 -24.13 -8.43
CA ARG A 158 10.02 -23.37 -9.22
C ARG A 158 9.61 -22.03 -8.61
N SER A 159 9.95 -21.78 -7.34
CA SER A 159 9.61 -20.52 -6.67
C SER A 159 10.39 -19.37 -7.30
N ARG A 160 9.70 -18.26 -7.64
CA ARG A 160 10.28 -17.07 -8.29
C ARG A 160 10.02 -15.79 -7.53
N VAL A 161 8.85 -15.68 -6.94
CA VAL A 161 8.37 -14.44 -6.32
C VAL A 161 7.90 -14.74 -4.90
N LEU A 162 8.19 -13.82 -3.99
CA LEU A 162 7.57 -13.74 -2.68
C LEU A 162 6.74 -12.46 -2.60
N ILE A 163 5.46 -12.59 -2.20
CA ILE A 163 4.57 -11.45 -1.94
C ILE A 163 4.35 -11.32 -0.44
N VAL A 164 4.57 -10.12 0.10
CA VAL A 164 4.40 -9.79 1.52
C VAL A 164 3.57 -8.52 1.65
N GLU A 165 2.66 -8.49 2.63
CA GLU A 165 1.95 -7.29 3.07
C GLU A 165 2.34 -6.98 4.51
N SER A 166 2.70 -5.73 4.81
CA SER A 166 3.07 -5.31 6.17
C SER A 166 2.86 -3.82 6.37
N PRO A 167 2.03 -3.39 7.38
CA PRO A 167 1.15 -4.23 8.20
C PRO A 167 0.03 -4.89 7.40
N THR A 168 -0.48 -6.04 7.87
CA THR A 168 -1.50 -6.83 7.17
C THR A 168 -2.92 -6.32 7.41
N ASN A 169 -3.83 -6.59 6.47
CA ASN A 169 -5.25 -6.29 6.58
C ASN A 169 -6.06 -7.56 6.91
N PRO A 170 -6.89 -7.60 7.98
CA PRO A 170 -7.16 -6.56 8.96
C PRO A 170 -6.39 -6.74 10.27
N THR A 171 -5.55 -7.75 10.40
CA THR A 171 -4.91 -8.20 11.65
C THR A 171 -3.79 -7.28 12.11
N LEU A 172 -3.31 -6.39 11.25
CA LEU A 172 -2.22 -5.44 11.49
C LEU A 172 -0.91 -6.11 11.93
N GLU A 173 -0.71 -7.38 11.56
CA GLU A 173 0.56 -8.06 11.78
C GLU A 173 1.69 -7.33 11.07
N VAL A 174 2.82 -7.19 11.74
CA VAL A 174 4.01 -6.55 11.20
C VAL A 174 5.08 -7.59 10.95
N VAL A 175 5.51 -7.69 9.70
CA VAL A 175 6.55 -8.61 9.24
C VAL A 175 7.90 -7.90 9.29
N ASP A 176 8.95 -8.57 9.79
CA ASP A 176 10.34 -8.09 9.71
C ASP A 176 10.82 -8.19 8.25
N LEU A 177 10.64 -7.09 7.51
CA LEU A 177 10.92 -7.08 6.07
C LEU A 177 12.38 -7.33 5.75
N ALA A 178 13.31 -6.82 6.56
CA ALA A 178 14.74 -7.03 6.30
C ALA A 178 15.12 -8.51 6.42
N ALA A 179 14.63 -9.20 7.45
CA ALA A 179 14.88 -10.62 7.65
C ALA A 179 14.23 -11.46 6.53
N VAL A 180 13.01 -11.13 6.14
CA VAL A 180 12.27 -11.83 5.09
C VAL A 180 12.92 -11.64 3.72
N CYS A 181 13.31 -10.42 3.37
CA CYS A 181 14.01 -10.14 2.10
C CYS A 181 15.34 -10.89 2.02
N ALA A 182 16.15 -10.86 3.09
CA ALA A 182 17.41 -11.58 3.12
C ALA A 182 17.23 -13.11 2.92
N SER A 183 16.23 -13.69 3.60
CA SER A 183 15.90 -15.11 3.47
C SER A 183 15.40 -15.48 2.06
N ALA A 184 14.60 -14.62 1.44
CA ALA A 184 14.09 -14.79 0.08
C ALA A 184 15.21 -14.69 -0.97
N HIS A 185 16.08 -13.68 -0.84
CA HIS A 185 17.22 -13.48 -1.75
C HIS A 185 18.23 -14.63 -1.69
N ALA A 186 18.44 -15.26 -0.53
CA ALA A 186 19.26 -16.46 -0.41
C ALA A 186 18.77 -17.62 -1.30
N ARG A 187 17.53 -17.57 -1.78
CA ARG A 187 16.90 -18.53 -2.72
C ARG A 187 16.63 -17.93 -4.10
N GLY A 188 17.13 -16.73 -4.39
CA GLY A 188 16.98 -16.06 -5.67
C GLY A 188 15.55 -15.58 -5.97
N LEU A 189 14.70 -15.44 -4.96
CA LEU A 189 13.34 -14.92 -5.12
C LEU A 189 13.32 -13.40 -5.28
N VAL A 190 12.36 -12.91 -6.06
CA VAL A 190 12.02 -11.49 -6.14
C VAL A 190 10.97 -11.18 -5.07
N VAL A 191 11.20 -10.17 -4.25
CA VAL A 191 10.30 -9.79 -3.16
C VAL A 191 9.46 -8.59 -3.57
N ILE A 192 8.13 -8.78 -3.57
CA ILE A 192 7.13 -7.71 -3.76
C ILE A 192 6.50 -7.41 -2.41
N VAL A 193 6.56 -6.15 -1.97
CA VAL A 193 5.90 -5.71 -0.73
C VAL A 193 4.72 -4.82 -1.07
N ASP A 194 3.52 -5.21 -0.61
CA ASP A 194 2.36 -4.31 -0.58
C ASP A 194 2.50 -3.38 0.64
N ASN A 195 2.84 -2.12 0.37
CA ASN A 195 3.08 -1.09 1.37
C ASN A 195 1.90 -0.11 1.52
N THR A 196 0.73 -0.51 1.07
CA THR A 196 -0.47 0.35 1.01
C THR A 196 -0.86 0.92 2.36
N PHE A 197 -0.79 0.13 3.45
CA PHE A 197 -1.17 0.57 4.81
C PHE A 197 -0.17 1.54 5.42
N ALA A 198 1.13 1.27 5.24
CA ALA A 198 2.17 2.09 5.85
C ALA A 198 2.44 3.38 5.08
N THR A 199 2.32 3.39 3.76
CA THR A 199 2.75 4.49 2.87
C THR A 199 4.28 4.70 2.87
N PRO A 200 4.83 5.41 1.87
CA PRO A 200 6.27 5.72 1.84
C PRO A 200 6.76 6.60 3.00
N LEU A 201 5.84 7.27 3.70
CA LEU A 201 6.18 8.12 4.85
C LEU A 201 6.52 7.30 6.09
N LEU A 202 5.83 6.16 6.29
CA LEU A 202 6.00 5.38 7.50
C LEU A 202 6.92 4.18 7.30
N GLN A 203 7.01 3.64 6.09
CA GLN A 203 7.83 2.48 5.80
C GLN A 203 8.36 2.55 4.36
N ARG A 204 9.63 2.23 4.17
CA ARG A 204 10.30 2.17 2.85
C ARG A 204 10.87 0.78 2.61
N PRO A 205 10.08 -0.13 2.03
CA PRO A 205 10.49 -1.52 1.86
C PRO A 205 11.73 -1.70 0.99
N LEU A 206 11.98 -0.83 0.00
CA LEU A 206 13.18 -0.90 -0.83
C LEU A 206 14.46 -0.76 0.02
N ALA A 207 14.46 0.13 1.02
CA ALA A 207 15.58 0.29 1.95
C ALA A 207 15.76 -0.91 2.88
N LEU A 208 14.73 -1.77 3.01
CA LEU A 208 14.73 -3.01 3.80
C LEU A 208 14.99 -4.25 2.93
N GLY A 209 15.30 -4.07 1.65
CA GLY A 209 15.67 -5.14 0.74
C GLY A 209 14.55 -5.63 -0.20
N ALA A 210 13.38 -5.02 -0.23
CA ALA A 210 12.37 -5.37 -1.23
C ALA A 210 12.85 -5.05 -2.65
N ASP A 211 12.46 -5.87 -3.64
CA ASP A 211 12.74 -5.63 -5.05
C ASP A 211 11.72 -4.74 -5.72
N LEU A 212 10.46 -4.85 -5.33
CA LEU A 212 9.35 -4.03 -5.79
C LEU A 212 8.45 -3.65 -4.62
N VAL A 213 7.99 -2.43 -4.62
CA VAL A 213 6.95 -1.93 -3.72
C VAL A 213 5.69 -1.68 -4.52
N MET A 214 4.57 -2.16 -4.01
CA MET A 214 3.23 -1.95 -4.57
C MET A 214 2.43 -1.04 -3.66
N HIS A 215 1.64 -0.15 -4.25
CA HIS A 215 0.65 0.67 -3.57
C HIS A 215 -0.70 0.67 -4.27
N SER A 216 -1.77 0.62 -3.50
CA SER A 216 -3.06 1.14 -3.95
C SER A 216 -3.07 2.66 -3.78
N LEU A 217 -2.97 3.41 -4.88
CA LEU A 217 -3.08 4.87 -4.88
C LEU A 217 -4.45 5.36 -4.39
N THR A 218 -5.48 4.53 -4.54
CA THR A 218 -6.86 4.72 -4.04
C THR A 218 -6.92 5.08 -2.56
N LYS A 219 -5.89 4.69 -1.78
CA LYS A 219 -5.84 4.80 -0.32
C LYS A 219 -5.17 6.10 0.12
N ALA A 220 -4.33 6.07 1.12
CA ALA A 220 -3.72 7.24 1.73
C ALA A 220 -2.94 8.14 0.74
N LEU A 221 -2.37 7.58 -0.34
CA LEU A 221 -1.60 8.37 -1.31
C LEU A 221 -2.47 9.43 -2.01
N ALA A 222 -3.68 9.06 -2.49
CA ALA A 222 -4.68 10.03 -2.94
C ALA A 222 -5.39 10.70 -1.75
N GLY A 223 -5.88 9.90 -0.79
CA GLY A 223 -6.37 10.33 0.50
C GLY A 223 -7.75 11.00 0.54
N HIS A 224 -8.50 11.04 -0.58
CA HIS A 224 -9.77 11.77 -0.68
C HIS A 224 -10.94 10.91 -1.15
N SER A 225 -10.76 9.59 -1.30
CA SER A 225 -11.80 8.62 -1.68
C SER A 225 -12.49 8.91 -3.03
N ASP A 226 -11.82 9.59 -3.95
CA ASP A 226 -12.35 10.16 -5.20
C ASP A 226 -11.77 9.52 -6.47
N LEU A 227 -10.87 8.53 -6.34
CA LEU A 227 -10.27 7.83 -7.47
C LEU A 227 -9.90 6.39 -7.14
N VAL A 228 -9.65 5.62 -8.20
CA VAL A 228 -9.02 4.31 -8.14
C VAL A 228 -7.70 4.36 -8.91
N GLY A 229 -6.64 3.83 -8.32
CA GLY A 229 -5.30 3.78 -8.93
C GLY A 229 -4.37 2.82 -8.20
N GLY A 230 -3.27 2.48 -8.84
CA GLY A 230 -2.20 1.66 -8.29
C GLY A 230 -0.83 2.10 -8.75
N ALA A 231 0.21 1.68 -8.05
CA ALA A 231 1.58 1.95 -8.43
C ALA A 231 2.52 0.82 -8.07
N LEU A 232 3.59 0.71 -8.85
CA LEU A 232 4.80 -0.05 -8.54
C LEU A 232 5.97 0.92 -8.44
N ALA A 233 6.89 0.68 -7.52
CA ALA A 233 8.14 1.41 -7.39
C ALA A 233 9.30 0.43 -7.18
N GLY A 234 10.48 0.74 -7.74
CA GLY A 234 11.64 -0.14 -7.62
C GLY A 234 12.77 0.20 -8.58
N PRO A 235 13.71 -0.73 -8.79
CA PRO A 235 14.78 -0.60 -9.78
C PRO A 235 14.24 -0.38 -11.19
N ARG A 236 14.89 0.50 -11.94
CA ARG A 236 14.48 0.90 -13.31
C ARG A 236 14.27 -0.32 -14.23
N ALA A 237 15.13 -1.32 -14.18
CA ALA A 237 15.01 -2.52 -15.00
C ALA A 237 13.74 -3.31 -14.70
N ARG A 238 13.36 -3.44 -13.41
CA ARG A 238 12.13 -4.12 -12.98
C ARG A 238 10.88 -3.35 -13.43
N ILE A 239 10.90 -2.03 -13.24
CA ILE A 239 9.79 -1.16 -13.67
C ILE A 239 9.64 -1.15 -15.20
N ALA A 240 10.72 -1.20 -15.97
CA ALA A 240 10.67 -1.32 -17.43
C ALA A 240 9.99 -2.63 -17.87
N GLY A 241 10.30 -3.77 -17.24
CA GLY A 241 9.63 -5.06 -17.48
C GLY A 241 8.14 -5.02 -17.14
N ALA A 242 7.80 -4.46 -15.97
CA ALA A 242 6.41 -4.26 -15.56
C ALA A 242 5.66 -3.32 -16.54
N ARG A 243 6.29 -2.24 -17.02
CA ARG A 243 5.71 -1.33 -18.02
C ARG A 243 5.44 -2.03 -19.35
N ALA A 244 6.36 -2.87 -19.81
CA ALA A 244 6.15 -3.67 -21.04
C ALA A 244 4.92 -4.59 -20.88
N THR A 245 4.78 -5.25 -19.76
CA THR A 245 3.62 -6.08 -19.43
C THR A 245 2.33 -5.25 -19.34
N MET A 246 2.35 -4.10 -18.64
CA MET A 246 1.20 -3.21 -18.50
C MET A 246 0.68 -2.72 -19.86
N LYS A 247 1.58 -2.37 -20.79
CA LYS A 247 1.19 -1.94 -22.15
C LYS A 247 0.32 -2.99 -22.88
N ILE A 248 0.56 -4.28 -22.61
CA ILE A 248 -0.19 -5.40 -23.18
C ILE A 248 -1.49 -5.64 -22.41
N LEU A 249 -1.43 -5.67 -21.06
CA LEU A 249 -2.59 -5.86 -20.20
C LEU A 249 -3.60 -4.72 -20.28
N GLY A 250 -3.13 -3.50 -20.58
CA GLY A 250 -4.00 -2.34 -20.79
C GLY A 250 -4.41 -1.60 -19.51
N GLY A 251 -3.87 -1.97 -18.35
CA GLY A 251 -4.19 -1.36 -17.05
C GLY A 251 -3.58 0.03 -16.81
N CYS A 252 -3.55 0.91 -17.82
CA CYS A 252 -2.99 2.26 -17.71
C CYS A 252 -3.87 3.19 -16.86
N LEU A 253 -3.23 4.14 -16.15
CA LEU A 253 -3.91 5.14 -15.34
C LEU A 253 -4.44 6.29 -16.23
N ASP A 254 -5.62 6.80 -15.90
CA ASP A 254 -6.19 7.99 -16.50
C ASP A 254 -5.43 9.26 -16.07
N PRO A 255 -5.15 10.24 -16.97
CA PRO A 255 -4.42 11.46 -16.65
C PRO A 255 -5.10 12.33 -15.57
N HIS A 256 -6.43 12.39 -15.52
CA HIS A 256 -7.15 13.13 -14.47
C HIS A 256 -6.97 12.43 -13.11
N ALA A 257 -7.06 11.11 -13.06
CA ALA A 257 -6.75 10.37 -11.83
C ALA A 257 -5.30 10.60 -11.39
N ALA A 258 -4.34 10.62 -12.32
CA ALA A 258 -2.94 10.94 -12.01
C ALA A 258 -2.79 12.34 -11.41
N PHE A 259 -3.48 13.34 -11.95
CA PHE A 259 -3.52 14.70 -11.40
C PHE A 259 -4.07 14.72 -9.96
N LEU A 260 -5.16 14.01 -9.69
CA LEU A 260 -5.75 13.93 -8.35
C LEU A 260 -4.79 13.26 -7.34
N VAL A 261 -4.08 12.21 -7.75
CA VAL A 261 -3.04 11.59 -6.89
C VAL A 261 -1.90 12.59 -6.62
N LEU A 262 -1.39 13.28 -7.64
CA LEU A 262 -0.36 14.32 -7.46
C LEU A 262 -0.81 15.40 -6.48
N ARG A 263 -2.08 15.82 -6.55
CA ARG A 263 -2.67 16.77 -5.60
C ARG A 263 -2.71 16.17 -4.19
N GLY A 264 -3.14 14.91 -4.04
CA GLY A 264 -3.19 14.20 -2.77
C GLY A 264 -1.82 14.02 -2.11
N LEU A 265 -0.79 13.70 -2.90
CA LEU A 265 0.58 13.54 -2.40
C LEU A 265 1.11 14.79 -1.70
N LYS A 266 0.76 15.99 -2.17
CA LYS A 266 1.23 17.27 -1.59
C LYS A 266 0.83 17.46 -0.13
N THR A 267 -0.23 16.80 0.34
CA THR A 267 -0.69 16.85 1.74
C THR A 267 -0.47 15.55 2.51
N LEU A 268 0.15 14.55 1.89
CA LEU A 268 0.37 13.23 2.51
C LEU A 268 1.09 13.35 3.85
N HIS A 269 2.14 14.19 3.89
CA HIS A 269 2.98 14.43 5.07
C HIS A 269 2.28 15.19 6.22
N LEU A 270 1.07 15.71 5.99
CA LEU A 270 0.20 16.31 7.01
C LEU A 270 -0.87 15.32 7.46
N ARG A 271 -1.47 14.59 6.52
CA ARG A 271 -2.59 13.67 6.77
C ARG A 271 -2.14 12.41 7.53
N VAL A 272 -1.08 11.76 7.06
CA VAL A 272 -0.63 10.49 7.65
C VAL A 272 -0.19 10.64 9.11
N PRO A 273 0.61 11.65 9.51
CA PRO A 273 0.91 11.87 10.93
C PRO A 273 -0.34 12.10 11.78
N ARG A 274 -1.31 12.92 11.32
CA ARG A 274 -2.57 13.15 12.03
C ARG A 274 -3.38 11.85 12.19
N GLN A 275 -3.45 11.03 11.14
CA GLN A 275 -4.09 9.72 11.21
C GLN A 275 -3.40 8.79 12.21
N CYS A 276 -2.06 8.80 12.28
CA CYS A 276 -1.31 8.02 13.28
C CYS A 276 -1.57 8.50 14.71
N GLU A 277 -1.63 9.82 14.93
CA GLU A 277 -1.95 10.41 16.24
C GLU A 277 -3.35 10.00 16.69
N ASN A 278 -4.36 10.14 15.82
CA ASN A 278 -5.73 9.74 16.10
C ASN A 278 -5.82 8.22 16.39
N ALA A 279 -5.13 7.39 15.61
CA ALA A 279 -5.12 5.94 15.81
C ALA A 279 -4.48 5.54 17.14
N LEU A 280 -3.35 6.14 17.50
CA LEU A 280 -2.68 5.87 18.76
C LEU A 280 -3.53 6.33 19.96
N PHE A 281 -4.14 7.52 19.86
CA PHE A 281 -5.00 8.06 20.91
C PHE A 281 -6.21 7.15 21.14
N LEU A 282 -6.93 6.76 20.09
CA LEU A 282 -8.05 5.82 20.17
C LEU A 282 -7.62 4.45 20.69
N ALA A 283 -6.53 3.89 20.18
CA ALA A 283 -6.06 2.56 20.58
C ALA A 283 -5.74 2.50 22.07
N ARG A 284 -5.04 3.52 22.61
CA ARG A 284 -4.74 3.62 24.04
C ARG A 284 -5.98 3.77 24.90
N ARG A 285 -6.97 4.52 24.44
CA ARG A 285 -8.23 4.74 25.17
C ARG A 285 -9.06 3.46 25.28
N LEU A 286 -8.97 2.60 24.27
CA LEU A 286 -9.76 1.36 24.20
C LEU A 286 -9.03 0.13 24.75
N GLU A 287 -7.73 0.22 25.02
CA GLU A 287 -6.96 -0.87 25.64
C GLU A 287 -7.48 -1.07 27.07
N GLY A 288 -7.98 -2.28 27.37
CA GLY A 288 -8.60 -2.60 28.66
C GLY A 288 -10.10 -2.24 28.78
N HIS A 289 -10.73 -1.71 27.74
CA HIS A 289 -12.17 -1.45 27.74
C HIS A 289 -12.97 -2.76 27.82
N PRO A 290 -13.97 -2.90 28.73
CA PRO A 290 -14.64 -4.18 29.00
C PRO A 290 -15.34 -4.80 27.79
N ALA A 291 -15.86 -3.99 26.86
CA ALA A 291 -16.49 -4.46 25.63
C ALA A 291 -15.46 -4.86 24.54
N VAL A 292 -14.16 -4.57 24.72
CA VAL A 292 -13.10 -4.83 23.74
C VAL A 292 -12.16 -5.91 24.27
N ARG A 293 -12.17 -7.07 23.65
CA ARG A 293 -11.30 -8.19 24.03
C ARG A 293 -9.83 -7.95 23.64
N ARG A 294 -9.59 -7.32 22.50
CA ARG A 294 -8.26 -6.93 22.01
C ARG A 294 -8.33 -5.68 21.14
N VAL A 295 -7.32 -4.85 21.27
CA VAL A 295 -7.01 -3.77 20.33
C VAL A 295 -5.77 -4.17 19.54
N LEU A 296 -5.89 -4.33 18.24
CA LEU A 296 -4.76 -4.60 17.36
C LEU A 296 -4.29 -3.25 16.78
N TYR A 297 -3.12 -2.82 17.22
CA TYR A 297 -2.46 -1.60 16.73
C TYR A 297 -0.95 -1.69 16.98
N PRO A 298 -0.10 -1.60 15.94
CA PRO A 298 1.35 -1.78 16.12
C PRO A 298 2.01 -0.76 17.05
N GLY A 299 1.35 0.37 17.32
CA GLY A 299 1.82 1.40 18.26
C GLY A 299 1.61 1.08 19.72
N LEU A 300 0.88 0.03 20.07
CA LEU A 300 0.71 -0.41 21.46
C LEU A 300 1.83 -1.40 21.85
N PRO A 301 2.46 -1.26 23.02
CA PRO A 301 3.45 -2.23 23.51
C PRO A 301 2.90 -3.67 23.63
N SER A 302 1.59 -3.82 23.82
CA SER A 302 0.90 -5.12 23.87
C SER A 302 0.79 -5.82 22.50
N HIS A 303 1.05 -5.11 21.40
CA HIS A 303 1.00 -5.69 20.06
C HIS A 303 2.23 -6.57 19.78
N PRO A 304 2.06 -7.83 19.31
CA PRO A 304 3.19 -8.76 19.09
C PRO A 304 4.29 -8.23 18.18
N GLY A 305 3.92 -7.43 17.18
CA GLY A 305 4.84 -6.83 16.20
C GLY A 305 5.36 -5.43 16.60
N HIS A 306 5.13 -4.95 17.84
CA HIS A 306 5.49 -3.59 18.25
C HIS A 306 6.99 -3.28 18.05
N ASP A 307 7.86 -4.18 18.51
CA ASP A 307 9.31 -3.97 18.41
C ASP A 307 9.81 -3.99 16.96
N VAL A 308 9.21 -4.82 16.10
CA VAL A 308 9.51 -4.81 14.66
C VAL A 308 9.06 -3.50 14.05
N ALA A 309 7.83 -3.07 14.33
CA ALA A 309 7.30 -1.78 13.85
C ALA A 309 8.19 -0.61 14.26
N ARG A 310 8.62 -0.55 15.53
CA ARG A 310 9.53 0.48 16.03
C ARG A 310 10.87 0.56 15.31
N ARG A 311 11.39 -0.59 14.83
CA ARG A 311 12.68 -0.63 14.13
C ARG A 311 12.58 -0.22 12.67
N GLN A 312 11.48 -0.58 11.99
CA GLN A 312 11.39 -0.42 10.54
C GLN A 312 10.41 0.66 10.07
N MET A 313 9.58 1.20 10.97
CA MET A 313 8.57 2.21 10.65
C MET A 313 8.84 3.51 11.42
N SER A 314 8.54 4.65 10.79
CA SER A 314 8.62 5.98 11.42
C SER A 314 7.32 6.39 12.14
N GLY A 315 6.28 5.56 12.10
CA GLY A 315 4.99 5.70 12.76
C GLY A 315 4.18 4.42 12.53
N PHE A 316 3.05 4.28 13.21
CA PHE A 316 2.35 3.00 13.31
C PHE A 316 1.08 2.90 12.43
N GLY A 317 0.82 3.90 11.61
CA GLY A 317 -0.32 3.95 10.68
C GLY A 317 -1.63 4.44 11.30
N GLY A 318 -2.60 4.69 10.43
CA GLY A 318 -3.93 5.17 10.79
C GLY A 318 -5.00 4.07 10.92
N MET A 319 -4.59 2.81 11.04
CA MET A 319 -5.51 1.67 11.13
C MET A 319 -5.55 1.10 12.53
N VAL A 320 -6.73 0.86 13.08
CA VAL A 320 -6.95 0.16 14.35
C VAL A 320 -7.97 -0.95 14.11
N THR A 321 -7.69 -2.16 14.60
CA THR A 321 -8.67 -3.24 14.58
C THR A 321 -9.06 -3.61 16.01
N LEU A 322 -10.35 -3.53 16.29
CA LEU A 322 -10.96 -3.95 17.56
C LEU A 322 -11.45 -5.38 17.40
N VAL A 323 -11.28 -6.18 18.46
CA VAL A 323 -11.94 -7.48 18.60
C VAL A 323 -12.92 -7.38 19.76
N LEU A 324 -14.21 -7.35 19.47
CA LEU A 324 -15.23 -7.15 20.50
C LEU A 324 -15.51 -8.43 21.29
N ALA A 325 -15.77 -8.29 22.59
CA ALA A 325 -15.96 -9.41 23.51
C ALA A 325 -17.19 -10.27 23.19
N GLY A 326 -18.25 -9.66 22.63
CA GLY A 326 -19.49 -10.36 22.26
C GLY A 326 -19.50 -10.98 20.85
N GLY A 327 -18.34 -11.09 20.19
CA GLY A 327 -18.22 -11.68 18.83
C GLY A 327 -18.97 -10.90 17.76
N LEU A 328 -19.43 -11.61 16.68
CA LEU A 328 -20.07 -10.96 15.53
C LEU A 328 -21.33 -10.14 15.90
N PRO A 329 -22.25 -10.60 16.76
CA PRO A 329 -23.40 -9.78 17.10
C PRO A 329 -23.04 -8.45 17.80
N ALA A 330 -21.98 -8.43 18.61
CA ALA A 330 -21.49 -7.19 19.21
C ALA A 330 -20.81 -6.29 18.17
N ALA A 331 -20.06 -6.88 17.25
CA ALA A 331 -19.42 -6.13 16.18
C ALA A 331 -20.44 -5.44 15.25
N GLU A 332 -21.54 -6.13 14.92
CA GLU A 332 -22.64 -5.59 14.11
C GLU A 332 -23.35 -4.46 14.84
N ARG A 333 -23.72 -4.66 16.11
CA ARG A 333 -24.36 -3.59 16.91
C ARG A 333 -23.47 -2.36 17.05
N PHE A 334 -22.19 -2.55 17.37
CA PHE A 334 -21.22 -1.47 17.41
C PHE A 334 -21.15 -0.70 16.09
N TYR A 335 -20.98 -1.44 14.97
CA TYR A 335 -20.87 -0.90 13.63
C TYR A 335 -22.11 -0.06 13.26
N ASP A 336 -23.32 -0.54 13.60
CA ASP A 336 -24.59 0.15 13.31
C ASP A 336 -24.78 1.40 14.14
N ARG A 337 -24.19 1.47 15.34
CA ARG A 337 -24.28 2.63 16.27
C ARG A 337 -23.30 3.76 15.97
N LEU A 338 -22.26 3.49 15.17
CA LEU A 338 -21.32 4.55 14.75
C LEU A 338 -22.07 5.67 14.00
N ARG A 339 -21.74 6.92 14.34
CA ARG A 339 -22.36 8.13 13.79
C ARG A 339 -21.41 8.96 12.96
N LEU A 340 -20.15 9.04 13.37
CA LEU A 340 -19.10 9.79 12.70
C LEU A 340 -18.30 8.91 11.74
N PHE A 341 -17.92 7.70 12.17
CA PHE A 341 -17.28 6.76 11.26
C PHE A 341 -18.24 6.33 10.15
N ALA A 342 -17.87 6.61 8.90
CA ALA A 342 -18.66 6.15 7.77
C ALA A 342 -18.53 4.61 7.62
N ARG A 343 -19.66 3.94 7.44
CA ARG A 343 -19.76 2.50 7.21
C ARG A 343 -19.43 2.19 5.76
N ALA A 344 -18.15 2.02 5.46
CA ALA A 344 -17.67 1.82 4.09
C ALA A 344 -16.44 0.91 4.02
N ALA A 345 -16.33 0.19 2.93
CA ALA A 345 -15.06 -0.42 2.54
C ALA A 345 -14.07 0.67 2.14
N SER A 346 -12.79 0.41 2.19
CA SER A 346 -11.66 1.30 1.91
C SER A 346 -10.97 1.77 3.20
N LEU A 347 -10.00 2.68 3.06
CA LEU A 347 -9.15 3.17 4.15
C LEU A 347 -8.27 4.35 3.70
N GLY A 348 -7.63 5.02 4.65
CA GLY A 348 -6.57 6.00 4.40
C GLY A 348 -7.06 7.33 3.83
N GLY A 349 -8.38 7.55 3.74
CA GLY A 349 -8.98 8.84 3.41
C GLY A 349 -8.91 9.85 4.55
N VAL A 350 -9.36 11.09 4.27
CA VAL A 350 -9.49 12.14 5.29
C VAL A 350 -10.65 11.86 6.25
N GLN A 351 -11.66 11.09 5.83
CA GLN A 351 -12.77 10.65 6.68
C GLN A 351 -12.43 9.32 7.36
N SER A 352 -12.89 9.19 8.61
CA SER A 352 -12.84 7.94 9.36
C SER A 352 -13.86 6.93 8.84
N LEU A 353 -13.40 5.68 8.64
CA LEU A 353 -14.22 4.60 8.10
C LEU A 353 -14.21 3.40 9.05
N ALA A 354 -15.33 2.69 9.10
CA ALA A 354 -15.46 1.40 9.77
C ALA A 354 -15.82 0.30 8.76
N SER A 355 -15.29 -0.91 8.97
CA SER A 355 -15.67 -2.08 8.19
C SER A 355 -15.64 -3.36 9.04
N LEU A 356 -16.53 -4.29 8.72
CA LEU A 356 -16.54 -5.64 9.28
C LEU A 356 -15.80 -6.56 8.30
N PRO A 357 -14.61 -7.10 8.66
CA PRO A 357 -13.84 -7.96 7.77
C PRO A 357 -14.63 -9.15 7.23
N VAL A 358 -15.46 -9.78 8.08
CA VAL A 358 -16.31 -10.94 7.72
C VAL A 358 -17.40 -10.60 6.70
N HIS A 359 -17.82 -9.32 6.61
CA HIS A 359 -18.82 -8.85 5.64
C HIS A 359 -18.20 -8.11 4.43
N THR A 360 -16.86 -7.98 4.39
CA THR A 360 -16.15 -7.26 3.33
C THR A 360 -15.05 -8.09 2.72
N SER A 361 -13.81 -7.93 3.17
CA SER A 361 -12.63 -8.55 2.57
C SER A 361 -12.56 -10.08 2.71
N HIS A 362 -13.29 -10.66 3.67
CA HIS A 362 -13.29 -12.08 3.99
C HIS A 362 -14.72 -12.69 3.91
N TYR A 363 -15.63 -12.01 3.19
CA TYR A 363 -16.99 -12.47 3.02
C TYR A 363 -17.04 -13.84 2.32
N GLY A 364 -17.84 -14.75 2.87
CA GLY A 364 -18.07 -16.09 2.30
C GLY A 364 -16.96 -17.11 2.60
N LEU A 365 -15.92 -16.74 3.36
CA LEU A 365 -14.94 -17.73 3.81
C LEU A 365 -15.52 -18.61 4.91
N PRO A 366 -15.28 -19.95 4.87
CA PRO A 366 -15.62 -20.87 5.96
C PRO A 366 -14.91 -20.48 7.27
N GLU A 367 -15.49 -20.88 8.42
CA GLU A 367 -14.94 -20.53 9.74
C GLU A 367 -13.51 -21.03 9.98
N ASP A 368 -13.17 -22.21 9.46
CA ASP A 368 -11.82 -22.77 9.54
C ASP A 368 -10.82 -21.87 8.78
N LYS A 369 -11.20 -21.37 7.61
CA LYS A 369 -10.37 -20.45 6.81
C LYS A 369 -10.25 -19.07 7.44
N LEU A 370 -11.32 -18.56 8.04
CA LEU A 370 -11.26 -17.33 8.84
C LEU A 370 -10.26 -17.47 10.00
N ARG A 371 -10.30 -18.59 10.71
CA ARG A 371 -9.38 -18.92 11.82
C ARG A 371 -7.93 -19.04 11.36
N GLU A 372 -7.67 -19.74 10.26
CA GLU A 372 -6.34 -19.84 9.64
C GLU A 372 -5.78 -18.47 9.24
N ALA A 373 -6.63 -17.55 8.77
CA ALA A 373 -6.28 -16.17 8.44
C ALA A 373 -6.20 -15.24 9.67
N GLY A 374 -6.43 -15.73 10.89
CA GLY A 374 -6.45 -14.93 12.11
C GLY A 374 -7.65 -13.99 12.24
N ILE A 375 -8.71 -14.21 11.44
CA ILE A 375 -9.91 -13.37 11.42
C ILE A 375 -10.90 -13.85 12.48
N ASP A 376 -11.11 -13.00 13.47
CA ASP A 376 -12.13 -13.20 14.49
C ASP A 376 -13.46 -12.58 14.03
N PRO A 377 -14.62 -13.27 14.18
CA PRO A 377 -15.92 -12.71 13.82
C PRO A 377 -16.27 -11.38 14.50
N GLY A 378 -15.72 -11.15 15.72
CA GLY A 378 -15.88 -9.90 16.46
C GLY A 378 -14.96 -8.76 16.00
N MET A 379 -14.22 -8.90 14.90
CA MET A 379 -13.35 -7.86 14.40
C MET A 379 -14.12 -6.72 13.74
N VAL A 380 -13.76 -5.49 14.14
CA VAL A 380 -14.12 -4.25 13.45
C VAL A 380 -12.84 -3.51 13.10
N ARG A 381 -12.61 -3.24 11.83
CA ARG A 381 -11.46 -2.46 11.36
C ARG A 381 -11.87 -1.01 11.22
N LEU A 382 -11.15 -0.13 11.91
CA LEU A 382 -11.29 1.31 11.87
C LEU A 382 -10.14 1.93 11.09
N SER A 383 -10.45 2.76 10.09
CA SER A 383 -9.49 3.60 9.39
C SER A 383 -9.68 5.02 9.89
N LEU A 384 -8.70 5.53 10.64
CA LEU A 384 -8.78 6.86 11.23
C LEU A 384 -8.48 7.92 10.16
N GLY A 385 -9.34 8.92 10.11
CA GLY A 385 -9.18 10.12 9.29
C GLY A 385 -8.41 11.22 10.03
N VAL A 386 -8.70 12.46 9.64
CA VAL A 386 -8.02 13.66 10.17
C VAL A 386 -8.93 14.51 11.08
N GLU A 387 -10.07 13.98 11.45
CA GLU A 387 -11.04 14.60 12.36
C GLU A 387 -10.41 14.84 13.75
N ASP A 388 -11.13 15.54 14.63
CA ASP A 388 -10.69 15.75 16.00
C ASP A 388 -10.74 14.45 16.81
N ALA A 389 -9.64 14.16 17.49
CA ALA A 389 -9.45 12.88 18.18
C ALA A 389 -10.52 12.60 19.26
N ASP A 390 -10.93 13.64 19.98
CA ASP A 390 -11.95 13.50 21.02
C ASP A 390 -13.33 13.16 20.45
N ASP A 391 -13.68 13.69 19.27
CA ASP A 391 -14.93 13.36 18.59
C ASP A 391 -14.93 11.90 18.11
N LEU A 392 -13.80 11.42 17.59
CA LEU A 392 -13.61 10.02 17.18
C LEU A 392 -13.75 9.06 18.35
N VAL A 393 -13.16 9.41 19.51
CA VAL A 393 -13.27 8.61 20.74
C VAL A 393 -14.71 8.62 21.24
N ALA A 394 -15.36 9.78 21.30
CA ALA A 394 -16.73 9.91 21.73
C ALA A 394 -17.70 9.07 20.88
N ASP A 395 -17.50 9.04 19.55
CA ASP A 395 -18.31 8.20 18.65
C ASP A 395 -18.12 6.70 18.93
N VAL A 396 -16.86 6.26 19.13
CA VAL A 396 -16.57 4.85 19.45
C VAL A 396 -17.10 4.47 20.82
N GLU A 397 -16.92 5.30 21.86
CA GLU A 397 -17.37 5.00 23.22
C GLU A 397 -18.92 4.93 23.30
N GLN A 398 -19.65 5.86 22.63
CA GLN A 398 -21.10 5.78 22.59
C GLN A 398 -21.60 4.54 21.85
N ALA A 399 -20.87 4.09 20.80
CA ALA A 399 -21.23 2.88 20.08
C ALA A 399 -20.93 1.59 20.86
N LEU A 400 -19.94 1.62 21.77
CA LEU A 400 -19.61 0.52 22.67
C LEU A 400 -20.47 0.48 23.94
N ALA A 401 -21.15 1.58 24.29
CA ALA A 401 -21.98 1.63 25.49
C ALA A 401 -23.04 0.52 25.46
N ALA A 402 -23.09 -0.26 26.52
CA ALA A 402 -24.14 -1.24 26.73
C ALA A 402 -25.50 -0.52 26.91
N GLU A 403 -26.58 -1.12 26.46
CA GLU A 403 -27.92 -0.77 26.92
C GLU A 403 -28.15 -1.25 28.36
#